data_6e48397d56f7ed79d8b204b5363fb6c6
#
_entry.id   6e48397d56f7ed79d8b204b5363fb6c6
#
_cell.length_a   1.000
_cell.length_b   1.000
_cell.length_c   1.000
_cell.angle_alpha   90.00
_cell.angle_beta   90.00
_cell.angle_gamma   90.00
#
_symmetry.space_group_name_H-M   'P 1'
#
loop_
_entity.id
_entity.type
_entity.pdbx_description
1 polymer ?
#
loop_
_entity_poly.entity_id
_entity_poly.type
_entity_poly.pdbx_seq_one_letter_code
_entity_poly.pdbx_strand_id
1 'polypeptide(L)'
;MNAKSQITASVVAHGQMRLVNTLIADLVRHAGPQLTRLVVTLNLPEVEPVRTDGTPFQIITLRNDHARGFGTNHNRAFQHCTTGWFAVLNPDVRLSDDALGRLLAAREPQDGVIAPLILNADGTPADAARRVPTPLQVAWRWLRRRPHGPDTDFDWLAGMCLLLNSEAFRSLGGFDERFHLYCEDTDLCLRMQLAGWRLRHVTGVKLVHDARRDSHRSVRYLGWHITSLARLWTSRVFWSYLHKRAELGPMRQSGLSRERLQSP
;
A
#
# COMPACT_ATOMS: atom_id res chain seq x y z
N MET A 1 5.30 -15.03 -20.76
CA MET A 1 5.30 -15.04 -19.26
C MET A 1 3.98 -15.55 -18.76
N ASN A 2 3.97 -16.35 -17.67
CA ASN A 2 2.74 -16.84 -17.05
C ASN A 2 2.01 -15.67 -16.36
N ALA A 3 0.70 -15.55 -16.53
CA ALA A 3 -0.13 -14.51 -15.87
C ALA A 3 0.07 -14.43 -14.33
N LYS A 4 0.43 -15.55 -13.71
CA LYS A 4 0.75 -15.64 -12.27
C LYS A 4 2.00 -14.82 -11.86
N SER A 5 2.88 -14.48 -12.79
CA SER A 5 4.09 -13.69 -12.56
C SER A 5 4.01 -12.31 -13.22
N GLN A 6 2.81 -11.82 -13.49
CA GLN A 6 2.55 -10.50 -14.05
C GLN A 6 1.84 -9.60 -13.03
N ILE A 7 1.97 -8.29 -13.23
CA ILE A 7 1.46 -7.24 -12.36
C ILE A 7 0.53 -6.33 -13.14
N THR A 8 -0.63 -6.07 -12.57
CA THR A 8 -1.47 -4.91 -12.90
C THR A 8 -1.29 -3.88 -11.80
N ALA A 9 -0.87 -2.67 -12.13
CA ALA A 9 -0.75 -1.57 -11.16
C ALA A 9 -1.96 -0.65 -11.22
N SER A 10 -2.25 0.02 -10.10
CA SER A 10 -3.32 1.01 -9.95
C SER A 10 -2.78 2.26 -9.27
N VAL A 11 -3.08 3.41 -9.83
CA VAL A 11 -2.81 4.73 -9.25
C VAL A 11 -4.04 5.62 -9.36
N VAL A 12 -4.25 6.48 -8.36
CA VAL A 12 -5.40 7.39 -8.30
C VAL A 12 -4.91 8.83 -8.38
N ALA A 13 -5.43 9.59 -9.35
CA ALA A 13 -5.26 11.03 -9.45
C ALA A 13 -6.42 11.75 -8.72
N HIS A 14 -6.11 12.63 -7.79
CA HIS A 14 -7.07 13.44 -7.06
C HIS A 14 -6.69 14.92 -7.11
N GLY A 15 -6.69 15.48 -8.33
CA GLY A 15 -6.13 16.81 -8.62
C GLY A 15 -4.60 16.80 -8.71
N GLN A 16 -3.98 15.66 -8.99
CA GLN A 16 -2.52 15.45 -8.88
C GLN A 16 -1.94 14.79 -10.14
N MET A 17 -2.52 15.01 -11.32
CA MET A 17 -2.10 14.34 -12.56
C MET A 17 -0.61 14.54 -12.84
N ARG A 18 -0.03 15.68 -12.48
CA ARG A 18 1.41 15.91 -12.63
C ARG A 18 2.24 14.86 -11.89
N LEU A 19 1.84 14.46 -10.67
CA LEU A 19 2.53 13.41 -9.91
C LEU A 19 2.32 12.05 -10.56
N VAL A 20 1.09 11.76 -11.02
CA VAL A 20 0.78 10.51 -11.75
C VAL A 20 1.62 10.42 -13.03
N ASN A 21 1.72 11.48 -13.82
CA ASN A 21 2.55 11.50 -15.02
C ASN A 21 4.04 11.31 -14.72
N THR A 22 4.53 11.83 -13.59
CA THR A 22 5.90 11.58 -13.13
C THR A 22 6.08 10.10 -12.73
N LEU A 23 5.12 9.51 -12.02
CA LEU A 23 5.14 8.08 -11.70
C LEU A 23 5.09 7.22 -12.96
N ILE A 24 4.28 7.57 -13.95
CA ILE A 24 4.25 6.87 -15.25
C ILE A 24 5.63 6.92 -15.92
N ALA A 25 6.30 8.07 -15.91
CA ALA A 25 7.65 8.21 -16.47
C ALA A 25 8.68 7.32 -15.71
N ASP A 26 8.58 7.23 -14.38
CA ASP A 26 9.42 6.33 -13.59
C ASP A 26 9.13 4.86 -13.92
N LEU A 27 7.85 4.48 -14.05
CA LEU A 27 7.46 3.11 -14.44
C LEU A 27 7.94 2.76 -15.86
N VAL A 28 7.85 3.68 -16.83
CA VAL A 28 8.38 3.47 -18.19
C VAL A 28 9.89 3.25 -18.17
N ARG A 29 10.61 3.98 -17.34
CA ARG A 29 12.07 3.92 -17.27
C ARG A 29 12.58 2.70 -16.51
N HIS A 30 11.89 2.29 -15.47
CA HIS A 30 12.42 1.37 -14.46
C HIS A 30 11.65 0.05 -14.32
N ALA A 31 10.34 0.01 -14.66
CA ALA A 31 9.58 -1.22 -14.47
C ALA A 31 10.01 -2.30 -15.46
N GLY A 32 10.18 -3.52 -14.94
CA GLY A 32 10.47 -4.69 -15.75
C GLY A 32 9.24 -5.21 -16.52
N PRO A 33 9.42 -6.24 -17.35
CA PRO A 33 8.38 -6.80 -18.22
C PRO A 33 7.22 -7.47 -17.47
N GLN A 34 7.32 -7.59 -16.15
CA GLN A 34 6.26 -8.10 -15.28
C GLN A 34 5.08 -7.12 -15.18
N LEU A 35 5.33 -5.81 -15.26
CA LEU A 35 4.27 -4.81 -15.31
C LEU A 35 3.65 -4.80 -16.70
N THR A 36 2.44 -5.32 -16.82
CA THR A 36 1.73 -5.43 -18.11
C THR A 36 0.59 -4.44 -18.27
N ARG A 37 0.11 -3.89 -17.15
CA ARG A 37 -1.01 -2.95 -17.15
C ARG A 37 -0.91 -1.94 -16.01
N LEU A 38 -1.28 -0.69 -16.30
CA LEU A 38 -1.49 0.37 -15.33
C LEU A 38 -2.92 0.90 -15.46
N VAL A 39 -3.67 0.89 -14.38
CA VAL A 39 -4.99 1.51 -14.28
C VAL A 39 -4.84 2.86 -13.59
N VAL A 40 -5.15 3.94 -14.30
CA VAL A 40 -5.15 5.31 -13.80
C VAL A 40 -6.59 5.74 -13.52
N THR A 41 -6.93 5.98 -12.27
CA THR A 41 -8.28 6.47 -11.89
C THR A 41 -8.24 7.97 -11.69
N LEU A 42 -9.02 8.72 -12.49
CA LEU A 42 -9.24 10.15 -12.33
C LEU A 42 -10.39 10.33 -11.32
N ASN A 43 -10.03 10.59 -10.07
CA ASN A 43 -11.00 10.74 -8.97
C ASN A 43 -11.63 12.14 -8.91
N LEU A 44 -11.00 13.10 -9.54
CA LEU A 44 -11.47 14.47 -9.79
C LEU A 44 -11.19 14.83 -11.25
N PRO A 45 -11.82 15.88 -11.80
CA PRO A 45 -11.41 16.43 -13.08
C PRO A 45 -9.93 16.87 -13.02
N GLU A 46 -9.17 16.50 -14.06
CA GLU A 46 -7.75 16.78 -14.16
C GLU A 46 -7.50 17.71 -15.37
N VAL A 47 -6.59 18.67 -15.20
CA VAL A 47 -6.21 19.62 -16.25
C VAL A 47 -5.26 18.96 -17.26
N GLU A 48 -4.28 18.20 -16.75
CA GLU A 48 -3.32 17.49 -17.59
C GLU A 48 -3.88 16.15 -18.05
N PRO A 49 -3.65 15.72 -19.30
CA PRO A 49 -4.00 14.39 -19.75
C PRO A 49 -3.07 13.33 -19.14
N VAL A 50 -3.56 12.09 -19.11
CA VAL A 50 -2.71 10.93 -18.79
C VAL A 50 -1.70 10.73 -19.92
N ARG A 51 -0.41 10.62 -19.60
CA ARG A 51 0.63 10.29 -20.56
C ARG A 51 0.59 8.80 -20.91
N THR A 52 0.36 8.48 -22.16
CA THR A 52 0.25 7.10 -22.64
C THR A 52 1.32 6.74 -23.69
N ASP A 53 1.99 7.74 -24.24
CA ASP A 53 2.95 7.54 -25.34
C ASP A 53 4.22 6.82 -24.86
N GLY A 54 4.67 5.85 -25.64
CA GLY A 54 5.92 5.12 -25.38
C GLY A 54 5.89 4.20 -24.16
N THR A 55 4.71 3.85 -23.62
CA THR A 55 4.60 2.95 -22.48
C THR A 55 4.74 1.48 -22.90
N PRO A 56 5.61 0.69 -22.23
CA PRO A 56 5.76 -0.75 -22.52
C PRO A 56 4.62 -1.60 -21.93
N PHE A 57 3.67 -1.01 -21.26
CA PHE A 57 2.49 -1.62 -20.63
C PHE A 57 1.21 -0.92 -21.08
N GLN A 58 0.09 -1.62 -20.98
CA GLN A 58 -1.22 -1.04 -21.29
C GLN A 58 -1.63 -0.04 -20.22
N ILE A 59 -2.12 1.14 -20.60
CA ILE A 59 -2.77 2.08 -19.69
C ILE A 59 -4.27 2.04 -19.90
N ILE A 60 -5.02 1.87 -18.80
CA ILE A 60 -6.48 2.00 -18.73
C ILE A 60 -6.80 3.21 -17.89
N THR A 61 -7.59 4.15 -18.43
CA THR A 61 -8.04 5.33 -17.69
C THR A 61 -9.49 5.16 -17.26
N LEU A 62 -9.73 5.23 -15.94
CA LEU A 62 -11.06 5.27 -15.35
C LEU A 62 -11.39 6.71 -14.93
N ARG A 63 -12.64 7.12 -15.08
CA ARG A 63 -13.14 8.42 -14.63
C ARG A 63 -14.24 8.22 -13.61
N ASN A 64 -14.23 9.04 -12.58
CA ASN A 64 -15.30 9.10 -11.60
C ASN A 64 -16.20 10.32 -11.86
N ASP A 65 -17.50 10.15 -11.70
CA ASP A 65 -18.46 11.24 -11.77
C ASP A 65 -18.40 12.13 -10.52
N HIS A 66 -17.94 11.57 -9.40
CA HIS A 66 -17.72 12.24 -8.14
C HIS A 66 -16.56 11.59 -7.39
N ALA A 67 -15.93 12.33 -6.47
CA ALA A 67 -14.82 11.82 -5.68
C ALA A 67 -15.23 10.60 -4.84
N ARG A 68 -14.43 9.52 -4.92
CA ARG A 68 -14.61 8.28 -4.16
C ARG A 68 -13.45 8.08 -3.20
N GLY A 69 -13.64 7.20 -2.20
CA GLY A 69 -12.61 6.82 -1.25
C GLY A 69 -11.45 6.07 -1.90
N PHE A 70 -10.32 6.00 -1.19
CA PHE A 70 -9.11 5.32 -1.64
C PHE A 70 -9.38 3.86 -2.02
N GLY A 71 -9.93 3.07 -1.08
CA GLY A 71 -10.24 1.66 -1.30
C GLY A 71 -11.21 1.43 -2.46
N THR A 72 -12.27 2.24 -2.59
CA THR A 72 -13.24 2.14 -3.68
C THR A 72 -12.58 2.33 -5.05
N ASN A 73 -11.66 3.29 -5.17
CA ASN A 73 -10.95 3.53 -6.43
C ASN A 73 -10.08 2.34 -6.82
N HIS A 74 -9.33 1.78 -5.88
CA HIS A 74 -8.49 0.62 -6.15
C HIS A 74 -9.29 -0.66 -6.38
N ASN A 75 -10.42 -0.86 -5.72
CA ASN A 75 -11.35 -1.95 -6.01
C ASN A 75 -11.89 -1.89 -7.44
N ARG A 76 -12.28 -0.70 -7.91
CA ARG A 76 -12.70 -0.50 -9.31
C ARG A 76 -11.57 -0.80 -10.28
N ALA A 77 -10.36 -0.33 -9.99
CA ALA A 77 -9.19 -0.64 -10.80
C ALA A 77 -8.89 -2.14 -10.83
N PHE A 78 -9.09 -2.85 -9.71
CA PHE A 78 -8.89 -4.30 -9.62
C PHE A 78 -9.82 -5.09 -10.55
N GLN A 79 -10.99 -4.58 -10.92
CA GLN A 79 -11.87 -5.22 -11.90
C GLN A 79 -11.19 -5.39 -13.28
N HIS A 80 -10.16 -4.61 -13.57
CA HIS A 80 -9.32 -4.71 -14.76
C HIS A 80 -8.06 -5.57 -14.56
N CYS A 81 -7.88 -6.16 -13.38
CA CYS A 81 -6.73 -7.00 -13.06
C CYS A 81 -6.95 -8.44 -13.54
N THR A 82 -6.15 -8.87 -14.51
CA THR A 82 -6.13 -10.24 -15.04
C THR A 82 -4.83 -10.97 -14.69
N THR A 83 -3.96 -10.34 -13.88
CA THR A 83 -2.64 -10.82 -13.50
C THR A 83 -2.65 -11.44 -12.10
N GLY A 84 -1.61 -12.23 -11.77
CA GLY A 84 -1.49 -12.86 -10.46
C GLY A 84 -1.23 -11.87 -9.31
N TRP A 85 -0.77 -10.65 -9.64
CA TRP A 85 -0.45 -9.62 -8.66
C TRP A 85 -1.04 -8.27 -9.04
N PHE A 86 -1.50 -7.56 -8.02
CA PHE A 86 -2.08 -6.23 -8.14
C PHE A 86 -1.28 -5.23 -7.30
N ALA A 87 -0.71 -4.23 -7.94
CA ALA A 87 0.06 -3.19 -7.24
C ALA A 87 -0.79 -1.95 -7.01
N VAL A 88 -0.89 -1.51 -5.77
CA VAL A 88 -1.47 -0.24 -5.36
C VAL A 88 -0.33 0.75 -5.18
N LEU A 89 -0.36 1.88 -5.89
CA LEU A 89 0.68 2.89 -5.88
C LEU A 89 0.08 4.28 -5.57
N ASN A 90 0.69 4.99 -4.61
CA ASN A 90 0.42 6.41 -4.46
C ASN A 90 1.07 7.21 -5.60
N PRO A 91 0.48 8.33 -6.04
CA PRO A 91 1.02 9.13 -7.13
C PRO A 91 2.35 9.82 -6.82
N ASP A 92 2.69 9.96 -5.54
CA ASP A 92 3.90 10.63 -5.02
C ASP A 92 5.04 9.66 -4.64
N VAL A 93 4.92 8.36 -4.95
CA VAL A 93 6.06 7.43 -4.88
C VAL A 93 6.97 7.60 -6.10
N ARG A 94 8.27 7.41 -5.90
CA ARG A 94 9.32 7.49 -6.93
C ARG A 94 10.11 6.21 -6.97
N LEU A 95 10.35 5.73 -8.20
CA LEU A 95 11.12 4.53 -8.47
C LEU A 95 12.47 4.92 -9.06
N SER A 96 13.53 4.26 -8.60
CA SER A 96 14.90 4.38 -9.14
C SER A 96 15.40 3.08 -9.78
N ASP A 97 14.66 1.98 -9.61
CA ASP A 97 14.96 0.67 -10.17
C ASP A 97 13.64 -0.11 -10.43
N ASP A 98 13.75 -1.39 -10.87
CA ASP A 98 12.60 -2.28 -11.03
C ASP A 98 12.07 -2.78 -9.67
N ALA A 99 11.59 -1.86 -8.86
CA ALA A 99 11.07 -2.17 -7.54
C ALA A 99 9.92 -3.20 -7.59
N LEU A 100 9.00 -3.09 -8.54
CA LEU A 100 7.87 -4.02 -8.64
C LEU A 100 8.32 -5.44 -9.00
N GLY A 101 9.23 -5.59 -9.95
CA GLY A 101 9.80 -6.90 -10.30
C GLY A 101 10.61 -7.50 -9.16
N ARG A 102 11.37 -6.69 -8.43
CA ARG A 102 12.12 -7.12 -7.26
C ARG A 102 11.22 -7.54 -6.09
N LEU A 103 10.14 -6.84 -5.83
CA LEU A 103 9.12 -7.27 -4.85
C LEU A 103 8.50 -8.59 -5.27
N LEU A 104 8.14 -8.72 -6.54
CA LEU A 104 7.59 -9.96 -7.09
C LEU A 104 8.58 -11.13 -6.99
N ALA A 105 9.87 -10.89 -7.23
CA ALA A 105 10.92 -11.90 -7.09
C ALA A 105 11.11 -12.38 -5.64
N ALA A 106 10.89 -11.50 -4.68
CA ALA A 106 11.01 -11.79 -3.24
C ALA A 106 9.79 -12.51 -2.65
N ARG A 107 8.75 -12.78 -3.47
CA ARG A 107 7.50 -13.41 -3.00
C ARG A 107 7.70 -14.84 -2.52
N GLU A 108 6.90 -15.23 -1.53
CA GLU A 108 6.73 -16.60 -1.09
C GLU A 108 5.26 -17.07 -1.26
N PRO A 109 4.99 -18.37 -1.26
CA PRO A 109 3.68 -18.94 -1.62
C PRO A 109 2.48 -18.39 -0.80
N GLN A 110 2.71 -18.05 0.46
CA GLN A 110 1.66 -17.57 1.38
C GLN A 110 1.59 -16.05 1.50
N ASP A 111 2.37 -15.30 0.69
CA ASP A 111 2.32 -13.85 0.77
C ASP A 111 1.03 -13.31 0.14
N GLY A 112 0.26 -12.60 0.94
CA GLY A 112 -0.93 -11.87 0.52
C GLY A 112 -0.64 -10.42 0.18
N VAL A 113 0.30 -9.81 0.94
CA VAL A 113 0.73 -8.41 0.75
C VAL A 113 2.24 -8.33 0.88
N ILE A 114 2.88 -7.67 -0.08
CA ILE A 114 4.31 -7.37 -0.07
C ILE A 114 4.49 -5.86 -0.20
N ALA A 115 5.34 -5.26 0.64
CA ALA A 115 5.65 -3.83 0.56
C ALA A 115 7.17 -3.59 0.60
N PRO A 116 7.67 -2.54 -0.07
CA PRO A 116 9.06 -2.12 0.00
C PRO A 116 9.34 -1.29 1.26
N LEU A 117 10.63 -1.04 1.53
CA LEU A 117 11.02 0.03 2.43
C LEU A 117 10.72 1.38 1.77
N ILE A 118 9.88 2.17 2.42
CA ILE A 118 9.60 3.53 1.98
C ILE A 118 10.58 4.48 2.66
N LEU A 119 11.18 5.37 1.88
CA LEU A 119 12.04 6.45 2.36
C LEU A 119 11.32 7.80 2.18
N ASN A 120 11.51 8.70 3.13
CA ASN A 120 11.18 10.10 2.96
C ASN A 120 12.11 10.76 1.94
N ALA A 121 11.79 11.97 1.48
CA ALA A 121 12.63 12.72 0.55
C ALA A 121 14.05 13.03 1.09
N ASP A 122 14.23 13.03 2.41
CA ASP A 122 15.53 13.19 3.09
C ASP A 122 16.31 11.88 3.23
N GLY A 123 15.81 10.77 2.69
CA GLY A 123 16.42 9.45 2.75
C GLY A 123 16.19 8.69 4.05
N THR A 124 15.51 9.26 5.03
CA THR A 124 15.14 8.57 6.27
C THR A 124 14.00 7.57 6.02
N PRO A 125 13.97 6.40 6.72
CA PRO A 125 12.86 5.48 6.63
C PRO A 125 11.53 6.13 7.03
N ALA A 126 10.53 6.02 6.15
CA ALA A 126 9.16 6.38 6.49
C ALA A 126 8.53 5.27 7.34
N ASP A 127 7.61 5.67 8.20
CA ASP A 127 6.84 4.76 9.04
C ASP A 127 5.74 4.07 8.20
N ALA A 128 6.12 3.02 7.46
CA ALA A 128 5.26 2.30 6.52
C ALA A 128 4.86 0.90 7.00
N ALA A 129 5.58 0.32 7.97
CA ALA A 129 5.26 -0.97 8.59
C ALA A 129 4.99 -0.73 10.08
N ARG A 130 3.78 -0.98 10.55
CA ARG A 130 3.30 -0.49 11.85
C ARG A 130 2.54 -1.54 12.64
N ARG A 131 2.48 -1.35 13.94
CA ARG A 131 1.52 -2.07 14.79
C ARG A 131 0.12 -1.49 14.66
N VAL A 132 -0.88 -2.35 14.84
CA VAL A 132 -2.28 -1.90 14.82
C VAL A 132 -2.52 -0.88 15.94
N PRO A 133 -3.09 0.31 15.62
CA PRO A 133 -3.31 1.35 16.61
C PRO A 133 -4.46 0.94 17.56
N THR A 134 -4.16 0.58 18.80
CA THR A 134 -5.20 0.36 19.81
C THR A 134 -5.65 1.68 20.43
N PRO A 135 -6.91 1.79 20.92
CA PRO A 135 -7.40 3.02 21.56
C PRO A 135 -6.50 3.52 22.71
N LEU A 136 -6.01 2.58 23.55
CA LEU A 136 -5.11 2.90 24.65
C LEU A 136 -3.76 3.44 24.15
N GLN A 137 -3.17 2.83 23.11
CA GLN A 137 -1.91 3.30 22.55
C GLN A 137 -2.05 4.69 21.91
N VAL A 138 -3.15 4.95 21.21
CA VAL A 138 -3.42 6.28 20.64
C VAL A 138 -3.59 7.32 21.74
N ALA A 139 -4.35 7.04 22.81
CA ALA A 139 -4.49 7.92 23.96
C ALA A 139 -3.15 8.19 24.65
N TRP A 140 -2.32 7.15 24.88
CA TRP A 140 -1.00 7.29 25.48
C TRP A 140 -0.03 8.10 24.62
N ARG A 141 -0.09 7.97 23.30
CA ARG A 141 0.73 8.76 22.36
C ARG A 141 0.37 10.24 22.42
N TRP A 142 -0.90 10.56 22.52
CA TRP A 142 -1.39 11.94 22.67
C TRP A 142 -0.85 12.60 23.97
N LEU A 143 -0.82 11.83 25.06
CA LEU A 143 -0.30 12.32 26.34
C LEU A 143 1.23 12.47 26.37
N ARG A 144 1.98 11.61 25.68
CA ARG A 144 3.46 11.52 25.84
C ARG A 144 4.28 12.14 24.73
N ARG A 145 3.69 12.62 23.64
CA ARG A 145 4.38 13.26 22.46
C ARG A 145 5.65 12.52 21.98
N ARG A 146 5.72 11.19 22.11
CA ARG A 146 6.89 10.43 21.68
C ARG A 146 6.77 10.03 20.19
N PRO A 147 7.81 10.28 19.37
CA PRO A 147 7.87 9.74 18.01
C PRO A 147 7.99 8.22 18.04
N HIS A 148 7.46 7.57 17.02
CA HIS A 148 7.58 6.12 16.84
C HIS A 148 8.92 5.81 16.20
N GLY A 149 9.67 4.83 16.76
CA GLY A 149 10.78 4.20 16.07
C GLY A 149 10.27 3.09 15.12
N PRO A 150 11.06 2.66 14.13
CA PRO A 150 10.68 1.56 13.26
C PRO A 150 10.46 0.29 14.09
N ASP A 151 9.24 -0.27 14.04
CA ASP A 151 8.93 -1.55 14.67
C ASP A 151 9.50 -2.70 13.81
N THR A 152 10.27 -3.58 14.45
CA THR A 152 10.70 -4.85 13.83
C THR A 152 9.56 -5.87 13.75
N ASP A 153 8.46 -5.60 14.44
CA ASP A 153 7.23 -6.40 14.49
C ASP A 153 6.07 -5.48 14.07
N PHE A 154 5.41 -5.79 12.97
CA PHE A 154 4.33 -4.97 12.41
C PHE A 154 3.07 -5.81 12.16
N ASP A 155 1.91 -5.17 12.21
CA ASP A 155 0.61 -5.78 11.99
C ASP A 155 0.01 -5.38 10.63
N TRP A 156 0.47 -4.28 10.06
CA TRP A 156 -0.02 -3.77 8.78
C TRP A 156 1.04 -2.96 8.03
N LEU A 157 0.85 -2.84 6.74
CA LEU A 157 1.70 -2.15 5.78
C LEU A 157 0.89 -1.00 5.17
N ALA A 158 1.47 0.21 5.14
CA ALA A 158 0.80 1.40 4.67
C ALA A 158 0.60 1.40 3.15
N GLY A 159 -0.53 1.93 2.70
CA GLY A 159 -1.00 1.91 1.32
C GLY A 159 -0.19 2.72 0.29
N MET A 160 1.03 3.18 0.63
CA MET A 160 1.87 3.95 -0.29
C MET A 160 2.36 3.14 -1.50
N CYS A 161 2.77 1.88 -1.26
CA CYS A 161 3.10 0.90 -2.29
C CYS A 161 2.84 -0.50 -1.73
N LEU A 162 1.82 -1.17 -2.23
CA LEU A 162 1.45 -2.53 -1.86
C LEU A 162 1.41 -3.40 -3.10
N LEU A 163 2.11 -4.52 -3.09
CA LEU A 163 1.97 -5.58 -4.08
C LEU A 163 1.10 -6.69 -3.46
N LEU A 164 -0.12 -6.82 -3.96
CA LEU A 164 -1.17 -7.68 -3.43
C LEU A 164 -1.28 -8.95 -4.28
N ASN A 165 -1.37 -10.11 -3.64
CA ASN A 165 -1.76 -11.34 -4.32
C ASN A 165 -3.21 -11.21 -4.81
N SER A 166 -3.43 -11.33 -6.11
CA SER A 166 -4.75 -11.08 -6.72
C SER A 166 -5.82 -12.08 -6.27
N GLU A 167 -5.44 -13.32 -5.97
CA GLU A 167 -6.36 -14.32 -5.43
C GLU A 167 -6.76 -13.98 -4.00
N ALA A 168 -5.80 -13.66 -3.14
CA ALA A 168 -6.03 -13.23 -1.77
C ALA A 168 -6.92 -11.97 -1.72
N PHE A 169 -6.59 -10.96 -2.54
CA PHE A 169 -7.35 -9.71 -2.58
C PHE A 169 -8.80 -9.94 -3.04
N ARG A 170 -8.99 -10.78 -4.06
CA ARG A 170 -10.32 -11.14 -4.57
C ARG A 170 -11.14 -11.93 -3.55
N SER A 171 -10.54 -12.92 -2.89
CA SER A 171 -11.23 -13.77 -1.91
C SER A 171 -11.73 -12.99 -0.69
N LEU A 172 -11.05 -11.89 -0.35
CA LEU A 172 -11.44 -10.98 0.74
C LEU A 172 -12.39 -9.85 0.31
N GLY A 173 -12.76 -9.78 -0.98
CA GLY A 173 -13.62 -8.72 -1.51
C GLY A 173 -12.92 -7.36 -1.66
N GLY A 174 -11.59 -7.33 -1.68
CA GLY A 174 -10.81 -6.10 -1.82
C GLY A 174 -10.73 -5.26 -0.53
N PHE A 175 -10.55 -3.94 -0.70
CA PHE A 175 -10.64 -2.99 0.40
C PHE A 175 -12.09 -2.85 0.89
N ASP A 176 -12.27 -2.60 2.18
CA ASP A 176 -13.57 -2.24 2.74
C ASP A 176 -13.89 -0.77 2.38
N GLU A 177 -14.86 -0.60 1.47
CA GLU A 177 -15.22 0.72 0.92
C GLU A 177 -15.91 1.65 1.93
N ARG A 178 -16.25 1.14 3.11
CA ARG A 178 -16.75 1.97 4.21
C ARG A 178 -15.67 2.91 4.76
N PHE A 179 -14.39 2.60 4.58
CA PHE A 179 -13.28 3.53 4.82
C PHE A 179 -13.13 4.46 3.62
N HIS A 180 -13.41 5.75 3.81
CA HIS A 180 -13.21 6.74 2.75
C HIS A 180 -11.73 7.01 2.50
N LEU A 181 -10.98 7.22 3.59
CA LEU A 181 -9.54 7.43 3.62
C LEU A 181 -9.03 7.07 5.01
N TYR A 182 -7.84 6.46 5.08
CA TYR A 182 -7.18 5.90 6.27
C TYR A 182 -7.84 4.63 6.81
N CYS A 183 -7.03 3.75 7.37
CA CYS A 183 -7.35 2.46 7.95
C CYS A 183 -7.89 1.39 6.97
N GLU A 184 -8.14 1.67 5.71
CA GLU A 184 -8.50 0.68 4.70
C GLU A 184 -7.36 -0.31 4.45
N ASP A 185 -6.12 0.16 4.47
CA ASP A 185 -4.89 -0.65 4.38
C ASP A 185 -4.68 -1.49 5.65
N THR A 186 -4.91 -0.88 6.81
CA THR A 186 -4.88 -1.58 8.09
C THR A 186 -5.91 -2.71 8.11
N ASP A 187 -7.19 -2.42 7.82
CA ASP A 187 -8.26 -3.42 7.78
C ASP A 187 -7.95 -4.56 6.81
N LEU A 188 -7.48 -4.25 5.59
CA LEU A 188 -7.09 -5.25 4.60
C LEU A 188 -5.98 -6.16 5.14
N CYS A 189 -4.93 -5.59 5.75
CA CYS A 189 -3.82 -6.35 6.31
C CYS A 189 -4.27 -7.28 7.45
N LEU A 190 -5.19 -6.82 8.32
CA LEU A 190 -5.75 -7.66 9.37
C LEU A 190 -6.58 -8.81 8.79
N ARG A 191 -7.44 -8.54 7.77
CA ARG A 191 -8.23 -9.59 7.08
C ARG A 191 -7.34 -10.59 6.36
N MET A 192 -6.25 -10.15 5.72
CA MET A 192 -5.26 -11.03 5.10
C MET A 192 -4.70 -12.02 6.12
N GLN A 193 -4.24 -11.54 7.28
CA GLN A 193 -3.66 -12.40 8.31
C GLN A 193 -4.70 -13.32 8.98
N LEU A 194 -5.92 -12.86 9.18
CA LEU A 194 -7.02 -13.70 9.67
C LEU A 194 -7.34 -14.86 8.72
N ALA A 195 -7.22 -14.62 7.42
CA ALA A 195 -7.40 -15.63 6.37
C ALA A 195 -6.17 -16.53 6.15
N GLY A 196 -5.09 -16.35 6.92
CA GLY A 196 -3.88 -17.17 6.83
C GLY A 196 -2.83 -16.66 5.84
N TRP A 197 -3.06 -15.51 5.18
CA TRP A 197 -2.06 -14.88 4.32
C TRP A 197 -1.02 -14.13 5.15
N ARG A 198 0.20 -14.06 4.63
CA ARG A 198 1.31 -13.33 5.26
C ARG A 198 1.46 -11.94 4.69
N LEU A 199 1.96 -11.04 5.53
CA LEU A 199 2.47 -9.73 5.15
C LEU A 199 3.99 -9.81 5.09
N ARG A 200 4.58 -9.27 4.00
CA ARG A 200 6.03 -9.24 3.81
C ARG A 200 6.50 -7.80 3.61
N HIS A 201 7.45 -7.38 4.43
CA HIS A 201 8.16 -6.11 4.26
C HIS A 201 9.57 -6.39 3.72
N VAL A 202 9.82 -6.03 2.47
CA VAL A 202 11.08 -6.28 1.76
C VAL A 202 11.96 -5.05 1.85
N THR A 203 12.77 -4.97 2.90
CA THR A 203 13.65 -3.81 3.18
C THR A 203 14.78 -3.63 2.17
N GLY A 204 15.12 -4.67 1.42
CA GLY A 204 16.09 -4.61 0.31
C GLY A 204 15.58 -3.90 -0.94
N VAL A 205 14.26 -3.67 -1.07
CA VAL A 205 13.64 -2.87 -2.14
C VAL A 205 13.24 -1.53 -1.54
N LYS A 206 13.65 -0.42 -2.16
CA LYS A 206 13.45 0.92 -1.63
C LYS A 206 12.67 1.78 -2.62
N LEU A 207 11.71 2.55 -2.13
CA LEU A 207 11.01 3.60 -2.86
C LEU A 207 11.09 4.90 -2.07
N VAL A 208 11.12 6.03 -2.77
CA VAL A 208 11.03 7.35 -2.13
C VAL A 208 9.59 7.82 -2.19
N HIS A 209 9.05 8.27 -1.06
CA HIS A 209 7.75 8.93 -0.97
C HIS A 209 7.96 10.42 -0.79
N ASP A 210 7.74 11.18 -1.87
CA ASP A 210 7.85 12.64 -1.89
C ASP A 210 6.56 13.27 -1.36
N ALA A 211 6.25 12.97 -0.09
CA ALA A 211 5.04 13.45 0.55
C ALA A 211 5.02 14.97 0.63
N ARG A 212 4.25 15.63 -0.23
CA ARG A 212 3.85 17.01 -0.01
C ARG A 212 2.85 17.03 1.14
N ARG A 213 3.29 17.44 2.33
CA ARG A 213 2.51 17.45 3.60
C ARG A 213 1.29 18.38 3.60
N ASP A 214 0.74 18.73 2.44
CA ASP A 214 -0.39 19.64 2.30
C ASP A 214 -1.69 19.09 2.92
N SER A 215 -1.81 17.77 3.04
CA SER A 215 -3.00 17.10 3.59
C SER A 215 -3.15 17.22 5.12
N HIS A 216 -2.07 17.46 5.88
CA HIS A 216 -2.10 17.46 7.34
C HIS A 216 -2.75 18.70 7.99
N ARG A 217 -3.12 19.73 7.22
CA ARG A 217 -3.66 20.99 7.75
C ARG A 217 -5.18 21.14 7.63
N SER A 218 -5.88 20.19 7.04
CA SER A 218 -7.32 20.32 6.83
C SER A 218 -8.12 19.59 7.90
N VAL A 219 -9.09 20.25 8.54
CA VAL A 219 -10.06 19.69 9.48
C VAL A 219 -10.81 18.50 8.88
N ARG A 220 -11.03 18.51 7.57
CA ARG A 220 -11.69 17.43 6.82
C ARG A 220 -10.90 16.11 6.89
N TYR A 221 -9.56 16.16 6.71
CA TYR A 221 -8.71 14.96 6.81
C TYR A 221 -8.65 14.41 8.24
N LEU A 222 -8.65 15.31 9.24
CA LEU A 222 -8.75 14.90 10.64
C LEU A 222 -10.09 14.19 10.93
N GLY A 223 -11.19 14.70 10.38
CA GLY A 223 -12.51 14.07 10.49
C GLY A 223 -12.54 12.66 9.88
N TRP A 224 -11.95 12.48 8.70
CA TRP A 224 -11.82 11.15 8.08
C TRP A 224 -10.95 10.20 8.91
N HIS A 225 -9.84 10.70 9.47
CA HIS A 225 -8.97 9.89 10.31
C HIS A 225 -9.68 9.40 11.58
N ILE A 226 -10.40 10.29 12.28
CA ILE A 226 -11.17 9.94 13.48
C ILE A 226 -12.28 8.93 13.16
N THR A 227 -13.04 9.17 12.09
CA THR A 227 -14.14 8.28 11.67
C THR A 227 -13.62 6.91 11.28
N SER A 228 -12.49 6.85 10.57
CA SER A 228 -11.88 5.59 10.16
C SER A 228 -11.30 4.81 11.34
N LEU A 229 -10.66 5.48 12.30
CA LEU A 229 -10.21 4.83 13.55
C LEU A 229 -11.39 4.30 14.35
N ALA A 230 -12.46 5.08 14.52
CA ALA A 230 -13.66 4.63 15.24
C ALA A 230 -14.27 3.40 14.55
N ARG A 231 -14.34 3.39 13.21
CA ARG A 231 -14.83 2.25 12.44
C ARG A 231 -13.94 1.02 12.60
N LEU A 232 -12.61 1.20 12.55
CA LEU A 232 -11.67 0.11 12.76
C LEU A 232 -11.88 -0.52 14.14
N TRP A 233 -11.91 0.29 15.20
CA TRP A 233 -12.03 -0.18 16.58
C TRP A 233 -13.39 -0.80 16.92
N THR A 234 -14.44 -0.47 16.18
CA THR A 234 -15.77 -1.09 16.33
C THR A 234 -15.97 -2.30 15.42
N SER A 235 -14.98 -2.61 14.56
CA SER A 235 -15.08 -3.73 13.62
C SER A 235 -14.80 -5.08 14.29
N ARG A 236 -15.49 -6.14 13.82
CA ARG A 236 -15.19 -7.52 14.23
C ARG A 236 -13.78 -7.95 13.83
N VAL A 237 -13.28 -7.46 12.70
CA VAL A 237 -11.94 -7.76 12.17
C VAL A 237 -10.87 -7.37 13.19
N PHE A 238 -10.95 -6.15 13.72
CA PHE A 238 -10.00 -5.64 14.70
C PHE A 238 -9.91 -6.52 15.96
N TRP A 239 -11.05 -6.84 16.55
CA TRP A 239 -11.10 -7.65 17.78
C TRP A 239 -10.71 -9.11 17.55
N SER A 240 -11.14 -9.71 16.43
CA SER A 240 -10.72 -11.07 16.05
C SER A 240 -9.22 -11.15 15.83
N TYR A 241 -8.62 -10.12 15.23
CA TYR A 241 -7.18 -10.04 15.04
C TYR A 241 -6.43 -9.95 16.37
N LEU A 242 -6.85 -9.05 17.26
CA LEU A 242 -6.21 -8.89 18.58
C LEU A 242 -6.29 -10.18 19.41
N HIS A 243 -7.42 -10.89 19.37
CA HIS A 243 -7.59 -12.17 20.03
C HIS A 243 -6.63 -13.22 19.48
N LYS A 244 -6.62 -13.43 18.16
CA LYS A 244 -5.71 -14.37 17.48
C LYS A 244 -4.24 -14.06 17.78
N ARG A 245 -3.87 -12.78 17.77
CA ARG A 245 -2.51 -12.33 18.09
C ARG A 245 -2.11 -12.64 19.54
N ALA A 246 -3.04 -12.47 20.48
CA ALA A 246 -2.80 -12.78 21.89
C ALA A 246 -2.56 -14.29 22.11
N GLU A 247 -3.28 -15.16 21.36
CA GLU A 247 -3.14 -16.61 21.44
C GLU A 247 -1.82 -17.11 20.83
N LEU A 248 -1.40 -16.55 19.70
CA LEU A 248 -0.24 -17.03 18.94
C LEU A 248 1.09 -16.42 19.42
N GLY A 249 1.08 -15.41 20.28
CA GLY A 249 2.24 -14.58 20.59
C GLY A 249 2.69 -13.74 19.39
N PRO A 250 3.80 -13.00 19.48
CA PRO A 250 4.31 -12.23 18.35
C PRO A 250 4.63 -13.20 17.20
N MET A 251 3.86 -13.13 16.10
CA MET A 251 4.12 -13.92 14.90
C MET A 251 5.52 -13.57 14.40
N ARG A 252 6.45 -14.52 14.45
CA ARG A 252 7.77 -14.36 13.85
C ARG A 252 7.58 -14.21 12.34
N GLN A 253 7.59 -12.98 11.87
CA GLN A 253 7.65 -12.69 10.45
C GLN A 253 9.10 -12.95 10.02
N SER A 254 9.31 -14.05 9.30
CA SER A 254 10.59 -14.44 8.74
C SER A 254 10.96 -13.50 7.59
N GLY A 255 11.72 -12.45 7.88
CA GLY A 255 12.13 -11.45 6.89
C GLY A 255 13.43 -10.73 7.21
N LEU A 256 14.19 -11.23 8.19
CA LEU A 256 15.56 -10.79 8.44
C LEU A 256 16.50 -11.98 8.19
N SER A 257 16.88 -12.20 6.93
CA SER A 257 18.17 -12.87 6.65
C SER A 257 19.24 -12.00 7.30
N ARG A 258 19.75 -12.45 8.44
CA ARG A 258 21.02 -11.99 8.97
C ARG A 258 22.10 -12.40 7.97
N GLU A 259 22.36 -11.59 6.96
CA GLU A 259 23.65 -11.61 6.31
C GLU A 259 24.67 -11.20 7.36
N ARG A 260 25.44 -12.16 7.76
CA ARG A 260 26.57 -12.00 8.66
C ARG A 260 27.50 -10.95 8.05
N LEU A 261 27.61 -9.81 8.71
CA LEU A 261 28.78 -8.97 8.67
C LEU A 261 29.95 -9.82 9.22
N GLN A 262 30.65 -10.52 8.35
CA GLN A 262 32.01 -10.95 8.58
C GLN A 262 32.87 -10.05 7.70
N SER A 263 33.46 -9.05 8.37
CA SER A 263 34.68 -8.41 7.91
C SER A 263 35.82 -9.40 7.90
N PRO A 264 36.85 -9.20 7.08
CA PRO A 264 38.15 -9.02 7.65
C PRO A 264 38.51 -7.55 7.80
#